data_56addf621bfe0cbdec8d5eddc2275233
#
_entry.id   56addf621bfe0cbdec8d5eddc2275233
#
_cell.length_a   1.000
_cell.length_b   1.000
_cell.length_c   1.000
_cell.angle_alpha   90.00
_cell.angle_beta   90.00
_cell.angle_gamma   90.00
#
_symmetry.space_group_name_H-M   'P 1'
#
loop_
_entity.id
_entity.type
_entity.pdbx_description
1 polymer ?
#
loop_
_entity_poly.entity_id
_entity_poly.type
_entity_poly.pdbx_seq_one_letter_code
_entity_poly.pdbx_strand_id
1 'polypeptide(L)' 'MKWKVKLTIRRMGRNCGSCKQDFECEVDARCALEAAARAKELSGANPDTHQFSINYVREISC' A
#
# COMPACT_ATOMS: atom_id res chain seq x y z
N MET A 1 -7.44 -5.88 14.93
CA MET A 1 -8.09 -6.45 13.74
C MET A 1 -7.08 -6.54 12.63
N LYS A 2 -7.08 -7.65 11.93
CA LYS A 2 -6.17 -7.81 10.79
C LYS A 2 -6.81 -7.36 9.50
N TRP A 3 -6.03 -6.70 8.69
CA TRP A 3 -6.46 -6.20 7.39
C TRP A 3 -5.50 -6.67 6.31
N LYS A 4 -6.05 -7.01 5.17
CA LYS A 4 -5.25 -7.31 3.99
C LYS A 4 -5.31 -6.10 3.07
N VAL A 5 -4.14 -5.57 2.74
CA VAL A 5 -4.03 -4.37 1.92
C VAL A 5 -3.22 -4.70 0.68
N LYS A 6 -3.77 -4.33 -0.47
CA LYS A 6 -3.04 -4.40 -1.72
C LYS A 6 -2.95 -3.01 -2.31
N LEU A 7 -1.75 -2.61 -2.64
CA LEU A 7 -1.52 -1.30 -3.24
C LEU A 7 -0.51 -1.40 -4.36
N THR A 8 -0.58 -0.43 -5.26
CA THR A 8 0.35 -0.30 -6.36
C THR A 8 1.25 0.89 -6.08
N ILE A 9 2.54 0.69 -6.15
CA ILE A 9 3.54 1.73 -5.94
C ILE A 9 4.07 2.14 -7.31
N ARG A 10 4.00 3.43 -7.59
CA ARG A 10 4.49 3.99 -8.86
C ARG A 10 5.52 5.05 -8.56
N ARG A 11 6.65 4.99 -9.23
CA ARG A 11 7.67 6.01 -9.08
C ARG A 11 7.25 7.26 -9.84
N MET A 12 7.29 8.40 -9.14
CA MET A 12 6.95 9.69 -9.74
C MET A 12 8.15 10.29 -10.48
N GLY A 13 7.85 11.12 -11.45
CA GLY A 13 8.84 11.96 -12.12
C GLY A 13 9.51 11.33 -13.32
N ARG A 14 9.24 10.06 -13.66
CA ARG A 14 9.77 9.43 -14.85
C ARG A 14 8.71 8.70 -15.62
N ASN A 15 8.78 8.85 -16.95
CA ASN A 15 7.91 8.12 -17.87
C ASN A 15 8.44 6.70 -18.04
N CYS A 16 8.23 5.89 -17.04
CA CYS A 16 8.65 4.51 -17.09
C CYS A 16 7.44 3.62 -16.95
N GLY A 17 7.02 2.99 -18.02
CA GLY A 17 5.85 2.12 -18.01
C GLY A 17 6.01 0.88 -17.14
N SER A 18 7.23 0.52 -16.79
CA SER A 18 7.51 -0.66 -15.99
C SER A 18 7.83 -0.35 -14.52
N CYS A 19 7.62 0.89 -14.09
CA CYS A 19 7.95 1.28 -12.72
C CYS A 19 6.81 1.07 -11.73
N LYS A 20 5.83 0.28 -12.12
CA LYS A 20 4.76 -0.14 -11.22
C LYS A 20 5.18 -1.36 -10.44
N GLN A 21 4.89 -1.34 -9.15
CA GLN A 21 5.13 -2.49 -8.31
C GLN A 21 3.91 -2.73 -7.43
N ASP A 22 3.38 -3.95 -7.47
CA ASP A 22 2.27 -4.31 -6.60
C ASP A 22 2.82 -4.78 -5.26
N PHE A 23 2.19 -4.33 -4.20
CA PHE A 23 2.57 -4.69 -2.85
C PHE A 23 1.32 -5.14 -2.10
N GLU A 24 1.39 -6.33 -1.51
CA GLU A 24 0.31 -6.87 -0.72
C GLU A 24 0.84 -7.29 0.64
N CYS A 25 0.13 -6.93 1.68
CA CYS A 25 0.55 -7.27 3.03
C CYS A 25 -0.65 -7.38 3.96
N GLU A 26 -0.43 -8.00 5.11
CA GLU A 26 -1.39 -8.05 6.19
C GLU A 26 -0.90 -7.15 7.30
N VAL A 27 -1.80 -6.31 7.81
CA VAL A 27 -1.48 -5.37 8.87
C VAL A 27 -2.53 -5.45 9.97
N ASP A 28 -2.11 -5.10 11.17
CA ASP A 28 -3.02 -4.98 12.30
C ASP A 28 -3.40 -3.51 12.46
N ALA A 29 -4.68 -3.21 12.37
CA ALA A 29 -5.16 -1.83 12.43
C ALA A 29 -6.60 -1.80 12.95
N ARG A 30 -7.02 -0.63 13.39
CA ARG A 30 -8.38 -0.41 13.91
C ARG A 30 -9.39 -0.13 12.81
N CYS A 31 -8.94 0.42 11.71
CA CYS A 31 -9.81 0.77 10.58
C CYS A 31 -9.04 0.68 9.28
N ALA A 32 -9.79 0.76 8.18
CA ALA A 32 -9.20 0.65 6.85
C ALA A 32 -8.17 1.75 6.57
N LEU A 33 -8.42 2.96 7.03
CA LEU A 33 -7.52 4.08 6.83
C LEU A 33 -6.18 3.85 7.51
N GLU A 34 -6.21 3.37 8.74
CA GLU A 34 -5.00 3.02 9.47
C GLU A 34 -4.27 1.86 8.81
N ALA A 35 -5.01 0.86 8.33
CA ALA A 35 -4.43 -0.27 7.63
C ALA A 35 -3.67 0.16 6.38
N ALA A 36 -4.26 1.07 5.61
CA ALA A 36 -3.62 1.59 4.41
C ALA A 36 -2.34 2.35 4.75
N ALA A 37 -2.37 3.16 5.79
CA ALA A 37 -1.20 3.91 6.22
C ALA A 37 -0.06 2.96 6.65
N ARG A 38 -0.40 1.93 7.41
CA ARG A 38 0.61 0.94 7.84
C ARG A 38 1.19 0.17 6.66
N ALA A 39 0.36 -0.16 5.67
CA ALA A 39 0.83 -0.85 4.48
C ALA A 39 1.83 0.00 3.70
N LYS A 40 1.58 1.30 3.59
CA LYS A 40 2.50 2.23 2.93
C LYS A 40 3.84 2.26 3.63
N GLU A 41 3.85 2.28 4.95
CA GLU A 41 5.09 2.24 5.73
C GLU A 41 5.84 0.94 5.52
N LEU A 42 5.13 -0.18 5.50
CA LEU A 42 5.73 -1.49 5.33
C LEU A 42 6.35 -1.67 3.96
N SER A 43 5.82 -0.99 2.95
CA SER A 43 6.35 -1.06 1.60
C SER A 43 7.76 -0.50 1.49
N GLY A 44 8.13 0.38 2.40
CA GLY A 44 9.44 1.00 2.41
C GLY A 44 9.66 2.06 1.34
N ALA A 45 8.63 2.36 0.55
CA ALA A 45 8.74 3.35 -0.50
C ALA A 45 8.59 4.75 0.08
N ASN A 46 9.39 5.68 -0.43
CA ASN A 46 9.36 7.06 0.02
C ASN A 46 8.14 7.76 -0.58
N PRO A 47 7.22 8.31 0.24
CA PRO A 47 6.02 8.98 -0.29
C PRO A 47 6.33 10.22 -1.10
N ASP A 48 7.51 10.83 -0.92
CA ASP A 48 7.91 12.00 -1.69
C ASP A 48 8.31 11.66 -3.13
N THR A 49 8.75 10.42 -3.36
CA THR A 49 9.24 9.98 -4.67
C THR A 49 8.35 8.94 -5.32
N HIS A 50 7.40 8.38 -4.58
CA HIS A 50 6.54 7.33 -5.06
C HIS A 50 5.08 7.68 -4.79
N GLN A 51 4.22 7.28 -5.71
CA GLN A 51 2.78 7.44 -5.56
C GLN A 51 2.17 6.08 -5.23
N PHE A 52 1.28 6.08 -4.25
CA PHE A 52 0.58 4.87 -3.83
C PHE A 52 -0.86 4.89 -4.36
N SER A 53 -1.25 3.78 -4.95
CA SER A 53 -2.65 3.55 -5.35
C SER A 53 -3.16 2.34 -4.61
N ILE A 54 -4.18 2.53 -3.80
CA ILE A 54 -4.74 1.43 -3.02
C ILE A 54 -5.73 0.67 -3.90
N ASN A 55 -5.46 -0.61 -4.11
CA ASN A 55 -6.33 -1.48 -4.89
C ASN A 55 -7.49 -1.98 -4.04
N TYR A 56 -7.18 -2.46 -2.84
CA TYR A 56 -8.22 -2.84 -1.89
C TYR A 56 -7.66 -2.89 -0.48
N VAL A 57 -8.56 -2.74 0.48
CA VAL A 57 -8.30 -2.94 1.89
C VAL A 57 -9.43 -3.81 2.41
N ARG A 58 -9.09 -5.01 2.89
CA ARG A 58 -10.07 -5.98 3.35
C ARG A 58 -9.82 -6.33 4.80
N GLU A 59 -10.87 -6.39 5.58
CA GLU A 59 -10.79 -6.91 6.93
C GLU A 59 -10.67 -8.42 6.90
N ILE A 60 -9.65 -8.94 7.56
CA ILE A 60 -9.47 -10.37 7.72
C ILE A 60 -9.96 -10.72 9.10
N SER A 61 -11.09 -11.40 9.13
CA SER A 61 -11.65 -11.85 10.39
C SER A 61 -10.82 -13.00 10.94
N CYS A 62 -10.43 -12.89 12.17
CA CYS A 62 -9.76 -13.98 12.88
C CYS A 62 -10.77 -14.82 13.62
#